data_357a47d40e3c2565b31c58f8f61a69bb
#
_entry.id   357a47d40e3c2565b31c58f8f61a69bb
#
_cell.length_a   1.000
_cell.length_b   1.000
_cell.length_c   1.000
_cell.angle_alpha   90.00
_cell.angle_beta   90.00
_cell.angle_gamma   90.00
#
_symmetry.space_group_name_H-M   'P 1'
#
loop_
_entity.id
_entity.type
_entity.pdbx_description
1 polymer ?
#
loop_
_entity_poly.entity_id
_entity_poly.type
_entity_poly.pdbx_seq_one_letter_code
_entity_poly.pdbx_strand_id
1 'polypeptide(L)'
;MIKYKIFFLLIVFQVQIQAQNVDKCYTTPIVERELEINHEYAEARENHLKESKKWLSNNLNLTESKEVITIPIVVHVVHKNSHPQPGQGTNIPDSQIEDQIRILNEDYSKTNPEFPNPPRNTFVNIAGNPNLKFCLASVDPNGNPTNGITRTATTKTNFDPDTEGNDMKRNSTNGKDGWDPSRYLNIWVCDLASSQGGGMVLGYAYLPGLLAGFGFQAWKDGLVVDFQWFGTTDLAAGSSDGRTATHEIGHYLG
;
A
#
# COMPACT_ATOMS: atom_id res chain seq x y z
N MET A 1 -73.70 -23.00 9.32
CA MET A 1 -72.40 -22.79 9.93
C MET A 1 -71.31 -22.81 8.83
N ILE A 2 -70.82 -21.64 8.43
CA ILE A 2 -69.80 -21.48 7.38
C ILE A 2 -68.48 -21.43 8.07
N LYS A 3 -67.56 -22.43 7.80
CA LYS A 3 -66.23 -22.49 8.33
C LYS A 3 -65.30 -21.71 7.40
N TYR A 4 -64.81 -20.53 7.83
CA TYR A 4 -63.78 -19.81 7.15
C TYR A 4 -62.40 -20.47 7.46
N LYS A 5 -61.73 -20.97 6.40
CA LYS A 5 -60.32 -21.36 6.49
C LYS A 5 -59.48 -20.12 6.24
N ILE A 6 -58.80 -19.65 7.29
CA ILE A 6 -57.80 -18.57 7.16
C ILE A 6 -56.53 -19.22 6.62
N PHE A 7 -56.12 -18.82 5.42
CA PHE A 7 -54.84 -19.19 4.81
C PHE A 7 -53.81 -18.14 5.26
N PHE A 8 -52.88 -18.54 6.12
CA PHE A 8 -51.73 -17.71 6.48
C PHE A 8 -50.69 -17.83 5.38
N LEU A 9 -50.51 -16.75 4.58
CA LEU A 9 -49.46 -16.65 3.58
C LEU A 9 -48.19 -16.22 4.29
N LEU A 10 -47.23 -17.12 4.54
CA LEU A 10 -45.91 -16.82 5.02
C LEU A 10 -45.08 -16.23 3.86
N ILE A 11 -44.93 -14.91 3.85
CA ILE A 11 -43.98 -14.22 2.96
C ILE A 11 -42.59 -14.37 3.57
N VAL A 12 -41.80 -15.29 3.04
CA VAL A 12 -40.38 -15.40 3.37
C VAL A 12 -39.62 -14.33 2.60
N PHE A 13 -39.26 -13.26 3.27
CA PHE A 13 -38.27 -12.30 2.73
C PHE A 13 -36.90 -12.99 2.67
N GLN A 14 -36.48 -13.38 1.48
CA GLN A 14 -35.09 -13.76 1.25
C GLN A 14 -34.26 -12.46 1.20
N VAL A 15 -33.62 -12.12 2.30
CA VAL A 15 -32.56 -11.12 2.31
C VAL A 15 -31.36 -11.78 1.63
N GLN A 16 -31.12 -11.42 0.38
CA GLN A 16 -29.85 -11.77 -0.27
C GLN A 16 -28.76 -10.90 0.37
N ILE A 17 -28.01 -11.49 1.29
CA ILE A 17 -26.75 -10.92 1.76
C ILE A 17 -25.77 -11.12 0.59
N GLN A 18 -25.61 -10.11 -0.24
CA GLN A 18 -24.48 -10.04 -1.14
C GLN A 18 -23.25 -9.79 -0.24
N ALA A 19 -22.42 -10.82 -0.09
CA ALA A 19 -21.08 -10.61 0.44
C ALA A 19 -20.38 -9.62 -0.50
N GLN A 20 -20.17 -8.41 -0.05
CA GLN A 20 -19.37 -7.43 -0.78
C GLN A 20 -17.97 -8.03 -0.87
N ASN A 21 -17.49 -8.23 -2.09
CA ASN A 21 -16.08 -8.52 -2.33
C ASN A 21 -15.30 -7.27 -1.89
N VAL A 22 -14.71 -7.33 -0.70
CA VAL A 22 -13.81 -6.28 -0.21
C VAL A 22 -12.49 -6.53 -0.91
N ASP A 23 -12.19 -5.74 -1.92
CA ASP A 23 -10.88 -5.75 -2.56
C ASP A 23 -9.90 -5.03 -1.64
N LYS A 24 -9.19 -5.81 -0.82
CA LYS A 24 -8.27 -5.27 0.20
C LYS A 24 -7.05 -4.62 -0.42
N CYS A 25 -6.58 -5.12 -1.58
CA CYS A 25 -5.47 -4.59 -2.36
C CYS A 25 -6.02 -3.88 -3.61
N TYR A 26 -5.80 -2.58 -3.72
CA TYR A 26 -6.32 -1.78 -4.84
C TYR A 26 -5.29 -1.58 -5.96
N THR A 27 -4.16 -2.28 -5.93
CA THR A 27 -3.10 -2.19 -6.95
C THR A 27 -3.59 -2.62 -8.33
N THR A 28 -4.31 -3.76 -8.44
CA THR A 28 -4.82 -4.23 -9.72
C THR A 28 -5.78 -3.23 -10.38
N PRO A 29 -6.85 -2.74 -9.73
CA PRO A 29 -7.73 -1.73 -10.33
C PRO A 29 -7.00 -0.45 -10.76
N ILE A 30 -6.05 0.04 -9.97
CA ILE A 30 -5.28 1.24 -10.31
C ILE A 30 -4.39 1.00 -11.54
N VAL A 31 -3.70 -0.13 -11.59
CA VAL A 31 -2.83 -0.48 -12.72
C VAL A 31 -3.64 -0.70 -14.00
N GLU A 32 -4.77 -1.40 -13.93
CA GLU A 32 -5.66 -1.59 -15.08
C GLU A 32 -6.16 -0.25 -15.63
N ARG A 33 -6.60 0.64 -14.76
CA ARG A 33 -7.02 2.00 -15.17
C ARG A 33 -5.87 2.78 -15.83
N GLU A 34 -4.65 2.73 -15.29
CA GLU A 34 -3.50 3.40 -15.93
C GLU A 34 -3.18 2.79 -17.30
N LEU A 35 -3.28 1.48 -17.46
CA LEU A 35 -3.08 0.80 -18.74
C LEU A 35 -4.10 1.23 -19.81
N GLU A 36 -5.34 1.50 -19.41
CA GLU A 36 -6.41 1.95 -20.32
C GLU A 36 -6.24 3.40 -20.75
N ILE A 37 -5.86 4.30 -19.83
CA ILE A 37 -5.86 5.75 -20.09
C ILE A 37 -4.48 6.31 -20.44
N ASN A 38 -3.41 5.57 -20.20
CA ASN A 38 -2.04 6.04 -20.33
C ASN A 38 -1.20 5.08 -21.20
N HIS A 39 -1.16 5.38 -22.49
CA HIS A 39 -0.43 4.56 -23.47
C HIS A 39 1.07 4.46 -23.14
N GLU A 40 1.69 5.53 -22.66
CA GLU A 40 3.12 5.54 -22.30
C GLU A 40 3.41 4.61 -21.12
N TYR A 41 2.50 4.57 -20.13
CA TYR A 41 2.59 3.63 -19.01
C TYR A 41 2.46 2.18 -19.50
N ALA A 42 1.53 1.90 -20.40
CA ALA A 42 1.34 0.57 -20.97
C ALA A 42 2.58 0.09 -21.70
N GLU A 43 3.18 0.94 -22.54
CA GLU A 43 4.42 0.65 -23.27
C GLU A 43 5.61 0.44 -22.32
N ALA A 44 5.76 1.31 -21.31
CA ALA A 44 6.82 1.17 -20.32
C ALA A 44 6.72 -0.15 -19.55
N ARG A 45 5.50 -0.55 -19.17
CA ARG A 45 5.27 -1.82 -18.48
C ARG A 45 5.60 -3.03 -19.35
N GLU A 46 5.20 -3.01 -20.61
CA GLU A 46 5.54 -4.08 -21.55
C GLU A 46 7.05 -4.22 -21.73
N ASN A 47 7.74 -3.09 -21.92
CA ASN A 47 9.20 -3.05 -22.04
C ASN A 47 9.89 -3.56 -20.76
N HIS A 48 9.43 -3.14 -19.58
CA HIS A 48 9.95 -3.62 -18.30
C HIS A 48 9.81 -5.14 -18.17
N LEU A 49 8.64 -5.70 -18.47
CA LEU A 49 8.40 -7.15 -18.40
C LEU A 49 9.30 -7.92 -19.38
N LYS A 50 9.52 -7.36 -20.56
CA LYS A 50 10.41 -7.95 -21.58
C LYS A 50 11.87 -7.97 -21.12
N GLU A 51 12.36 -6.85 -20.60
CA GLU A 51 13.72 -6.75 -20.09
C GLU A 51 13.94 -7.61 -18.84
N SER A 52 12.96 -7.67 -17.93
CA SER A 52 13.00 -8.56 -16.76
C SER A 52 13.09 -10.03 -17.16
N LYS A 53 12.28 -10.49 -18.13
CA LYS A 53 12.35 -11.85 -18.66
C LYS A 53 13.69 -12.15 -19.31
N LYS A 54 14.23 -11.21 -20.08
CA LYS A 54 15.55 -11.32 -20.71
C LYS A 54 16.66 -11.40 -19.67
N TRP A 55 16.59 -10.54 -18.64
CA TRP A 55 17.55 -10.56 -17.53
C TRP A 55 17.51 -11.90 -16.79
N LEU A 56 16.33 -12.40 -16.43
CA LEU A 56 16.16 -13.70 -15.78
C LEU A 56 16.74 -14.83 -16.63
N SER A 57 16.45 -14.87 -17.94
CA SER A 57 16.96 -15.92 -18.82
C SER A 57 18.50 -15.93 -18.92
N ASN A 58 19.15 -14.78 -18.82
CA ASN A 58 20.60 -14.64 -18.88
C ASN A 58 21.28 -14.88 -17.52
N ASN A 59 20.53 -14.90 -16.42
CA ASN A 59 21.05 -14.92 -15.06
C ASN A 59 20.52 -16.10 -14.22
N LEU A 60 20.08 -17.18 -14.85
CA LEU A 60 19.51 -18.36 -14.16
C LEU A 60 20.42 -19.00 -13.11
N ASN A 61 21.73 -18.77 -13.18
CA ASN A 61 22.74 -19.34 -12.30
C ASN A 61 23.32 -18.33 -11.28
N LEU A 62 22.70 -17.14 -11.15
CA LEU A 62 23.16 -16.21 -10.12
C LEU A 62 22.92 -16.81 -8.73
N THR A 63 23.99 -16.90 -7.96
CA THR A 63 23.89 -17.12 -6.53
C THR A 63 23.31 -15.86 -5.88
N GLU A 64 22.57 -16.05 -4.78
CA GLU A 64 22.03 -14.91 -4.01
C GLU A 64 23.13 -13.88 -3.74
N SER A 65 22.85 -12.61 -4.03
CA SER A 65 23.72 -11.52 -3.65
C SER A 65 23.82 -11.47 -2.12
N LYS A 66 25.05 -11.35 -1.60
CA LYS A 66 25.27 -11.12 -0.16
C LYS A 66 25.22 -9.65 0.23
N GLU A 67 25.09 -8.77 -0.76
CA GLU A 67 25.01 -7.33 -0.54
C GLU A 67 23.60 -6.97 -0.04
N VAL A 68 23.56 -6.23 1.06
CA VAL A 68 22.30 -5.70 1.60
C VAL A 68 22.01 -4.35 0.95
N ILE A 69 20.92 -4.25 0.25
CA ILE A 69 20.44 -3.00 -0.34
C ILE A 69 19.57 -2.28 0.69
N THR A 70 20.00 -1.09 1.12
CA THR A 70 19.20 -0.26 2.04
C THR A 70 18.35 0.74 1.26
N ILE A 71 17.04 0.70 1.49
CA ILE A 71 16.03 1.57 0.86
C ILE A 71 15.59 2.62 1.87
N PRO A 72 15.92 3.92 1.66
CA PRO A 72 15.42 4.99 2.51
C PRO A 72 13.96 5.27 2.20
N ILE A 73 13.13 5.25 3.25
CA ILE A 73 11.69 5.50 3.19
C ILE A 73 11.40 6.92 3.72
N VAL A 74 10.48 7.60 3.07
CA VAL A 74 9.77 8.75 3.64
C VAL A 74 8.30 8.42 3.82
N VAL A 75 7.76 8.65 5.01
CA VAL A 75 6.34 8.45 5.31
C VAL A 75 5.64 9.80 5.35
N HIS A 76 4.67 9.96 4.45
CA HIS A 76 3.82 11.15 4.34
C HIS A 76 2.48 10.88 5.02
N VAL A 77 2.34 11.32 6.28
CA VAL A 77 1.07 11.22 7.00
C VAL A 77 0.16 12.37 6.55
N VAL A 78 -0.90 12.03 5.79
CA VAL A 78 -1.92 13.00 5.36
C VAL A 78 -3.14 12.83 6.27
N HIS A 79 -3.29 13.71 7.25
CA HIS A 79 -4.24 13.55 8.34
C HIS A 79 -5.34 14.62 8.32
N LYS A 80 -6.51 14.29 8.86
CA LYS A 80 -7.63 15.24 8.99
C LYS A 80 -7.25 16.43 9.85
N ASN A 81 -7.73 17.62 9.50
CA ASN A 81 -7.56 18.83 10.31
C ASN A 81 -8.06 18.68 11.75
N SER A 82 -9.06 17.83 11.98
CA SER A 82 -9.59 17.49 13.31
C SER A 82 -8.65 16.65 14.18
N HIS A 83 -7.55 16.14 13.60
CA HIS A 83 -6.55 15.30 14.27
C HIS A 83 -5.17 15.98 14.28
N PRO A 84 -5.01 17.14 14.93
CA PRO A 84 -3.81 17.97 14.78
C PRO A 84 -2.56 17.41 15.47
N GLN A 85 -2.73 16.50 16.46
CA GLN A 85 -1.61 15.94 17.20
C GLN A 85 -1.31 14.51 16.79
N PRO A 86 -0.02 14.10 16.71
CA PRO A 86 0.35 12.70 16.54
C PRO A 86 -0.31 11.81 17.59
N GLY A 87 -0.83 10.65 17.14
CA GLY A 87 -1.62 9.75 17.99
C GLY A 87 -3.12 10.03 17.98
N GLN A 88 -3.59 11.06 17.29
CA GLN A 88 -5.02 11.35 17.13
C GLN A 88 -5.53 10.85 15.76
N GLY A 89 -6.40 9.85 15.76
CA GLY A 89 -7.08 9.32 14.57
C GLY A 89 -6.14 9.13 13.38
N THR A 90 -6.40 9.79 12.25
CA THR A 90 -5.58 9.66 11.04
C THR A 90 -4.16 10.23 11.12
N ASN A 91 -3.83 10.97 12.20
CA ASN A 91 -2.47 11.44 12.47
C ASN A 91 -1.72 10.42 13.34
N ILE A 92 -1.33 9.31 12.74
CA ILE A 92 -0.68 8.20 13.43
C ILE A 92 0.62 8.63 14.13
N PRO A 93 0.97 8.07 15.31
CA PRO A 93 2.20 8.43 16.02
C PRO A 93 3.45 7.86 15.34
N ASP A 94 4.60 8.42 15.67
CA ASP A 94 5.89 7.95 15.15
C ASP A 94 6.16 6.49 15.54
N SER A 95 5.74 6.06 16.74
CA SER A 95 5.84 4.66 17.20
C SER A 95 5.17 3.65 16.26
N GLN A 96 4.01 3.99 15.71
CA GLN A 96 3.31 3.13 14.74
C GLN A 96 4.06 3.06 13.40
N ILE A 97 4.70 4.15 13.00
CA ILE A 97 5.54 4.21 11.79
C ILE A 97 6.81 3.37 12.00
N GLU A 98 7.47 3.52 13.13
CA GLU A 98 8.66 2.74 13.48
C GLU A 98 8.36 1.23 13.55
N ASP A 99 7.21 0.87 14.10
CA ASP A 99 6.72 -0.51 14.12
C ASP A 99 6.55 -1.08 12.71
N GLN A 100 5.98 -0.31 11.77
CA GLN A 100 5.87 -0.74 10.38
C GLN A 100 7.24 -0.95 9.72
N ILE A 101 8.22 -0.08 9.98
CA ILE A 101 9.59 -0.26 9.45
C ILE A 101 10.24 -1.53 10.03
N ARG A 102 10.00 -1.84 11.30
CA ARG A 102 10.44 -3.10 11.92
C ARG A 102 9.84 -4.31 11.20
N ILE A 103 8.52 -4.30 10.96
CA ILE A 103 7.80 -5.40 10.29
C ILE A 103 8.34 -5.62 8.88
N LEU A 104 8.53 -4.54 8.10
CA LEU A 104 9.12 -4.64 6.76
C LEU A 104 10.48 -5.33 6.79
N ASN A 105 11.34 -4.96 7.74
CA ASN A 105 12.67 -5.57 7.87
C ASN A 105 12.58 -7.04 8.28
N GLU A 106 11.67 -7.41 9.17
CA GLU A 106 11.45 -8.81 9.58
C GLU A 106 10.92 -9.67 8.42
N ASP A 107 9.94 -9.17 7.67
CA ASP A 107 9.33 -9.91 6.57
C ASP A 107 10.32 -10.11 5.41
N TYR A 108 11.00 -9.05 4.98
CA TYR A 108 11.94 -9.11 3.85
C TYR A 108 13.29 -9.76 4.19
N SER A 109 13.58 -10.01 5.48
CA SER A 109 14.73 -10.80 5.91
C SER A 109 14.39 -12.23 6.36
N LYS A 110 13.10 -12.61 6.32
CA LYS A 110 12.60 -13.91 6.82
C LYS A 110 12.85 -14.13 8.32
N THR A 111 12.83 -13.08 9.12
CA THR A 111 13.03 -13.13 10.57
C THR A 111 11.76 -12.85 11.37
N ASN A 112 10.63 -12.68 10.70
CA ASN A 112 9.35 -12.52 11.38
C ASN A 112 9.01 -13.77 12.23
N PRO A 113 8.27 -13.62 13.34
CA PRO A 113 8.01 -14.73 14.29
C PRO A 113 7.27 -15.93 13.68
N GLU A 114 6.57 -15.74 12.57
CA GLU A 114 5.83 -16.80 11.89
C GLU A 114 6.70 -17.61 10.93
N PHE A 115 7.88 -17.11 10.55
CA PHE A 115 8.82 -17.82 9.70
C PHE A 115 9.92 -18.46 10.57
N PRO A 116 10.25 -19.76 10.42
CA PRO A 116 9.82 -20.78 9.44
C PRO A 116 8.68 -21.70 9.94
N ASN A 117 8.02 -21.38 11.06
CA ASN A 117 7.08 -22.24 11.80
C ASN A 117 5.59 -22.11 11.41
N PRO A 118 5.21 -21.69 10.26
CA PRO A 118 3.84 -21.42 9.92
C PRO A 118 3.06 -22.71 9.74
N PRO A 119 1.74 -22.63 9.63
CA PRO A 119 1.00 -23.65 8.91
C PRO A 119 1.38 -23.69 7.41
N ARG A 120 2.41 -22.94 7.00
CA ARG A 120 2.83 -22.73 5.59
C ARG A 120 4.20 -23.31 5.26
N ASN A 121 4.56 -24.44 5.85
CA ASN A 121 5.82 -25.16 5.58
C ASN A 121 6.08 -25.42 4.09
N THR A 122 5.01 -25.48 3.30
CA THR A 122 5.09 -25.72 1.85
C THR A 122 5.96 -24.69 1.11
N PHE A 123 6.03 -23.45 1.59
CA PHE A 123 6.74 -22.36 0.91
C PHE A 123 8.14 -22.09 1.48
N VAL A 124 8.52 -22.72 2.59
CA VAL A 124 9.81 -22.47 3.26
C VAL A 124 11.00 -22.65 2.33
N ASN A 125 10.97 -23.73 1.52
CA ASN A 125 12.07 -24.08 0.63
C ASN A 125 12.19 -23.19 -0.61
N ILE A 126 11.15 -22.43 -0.93
CA ILE A 126 11.11 -21.51 -2.10
C ILE A 126 11.05 -20.04 -1.70
N ALA A 127 10.99 -19.76 -0.40
CA ALA A 127 11.00 -18.39 0.11
C ALA A 127 12.38 -17.77 -0.11
N GLY A 128 12.45 -16.75 -0.98
CA GLY A 128 13.66 -15.96 -1.22
C GLY A 128 13.97 -15.04 -0.03
N ASN A 129 15.22 -14.59 0.03
CA ASN A 129 15.65 -13.45 0.85
C ASN A 129 16.26 -12.41 -0.09
N PRO A 130 15.56 -11.32 -0.41
CA PRO A 130 16.03 -10.32 -1.37
C PRO A 130 17.17 -9.46 -0.80
N ASN A 131 17.60 -9.65 0.45
CA ASN A 131 18.60 -8.85 1.13
C ASN A 131 18.28 -7.34 1.13
N LEU A 132 17.01 -7.00 1.30
CA LEU A 132 16.53 -5.62 1.42
C LEU A 132 16.46 -5.21 2.88
N LYS A 133 16.87 -3.97 3.14
CA LYS A 133 16.72 -3.30 4.42
C LYS A 133 16.00 -1.97 4.22
N PHE A 134 15.04 -1.68 5.06
CA PHE A 134 14.27 -0.44 5.05
C PHE A 134 14.68 0.43 6.23
N CYS A 135 14.83 1.71 6.02
CA CYS A 135 15.06 2.69 7.08
C CYS A 135 14.34 4.00 6.78
N LEU A 136 13.93 4.73 7.81
CA LEU A 136 13.46 6.10 7.61
C LEU A 136 14.61 6.97 7.09
N ALA A 137 14.29 7.86 6.16
CA ALA A 137 15.29 8.79 5.60
C ALA A 137 15.82 9.71 6.68
N SER A 138 17.15 9.85 6.75
CA SER A 138 17.84 10.73 7.70
C SER A 138 18.22 12.09 7.11
N VAL A 139 18.07 12.26 5.79
CA VAL A 139 18.35 13.49 5.05
C VAL A 139 17.19 13.76 4.10
N ASP A 140 16.69 15.00 4.09
CA ASP A 140 15.63 15.44 3.20
C ASP A 140 16.14 15.75 1.77
N PRO A 141 15.27 16.02 0.77
CA PRO A 141 15.72 16.37 -0.59
C PRO A 141 16.62 17.61 -0.68
N ASN A 142 16.57 18.50 0.31
CA ASN A 142 17.40 19.72 0.37
C ASN A 142 18.74 19.51 1.11
N GLY A 143 18.99 18.29 1.60
CA GLY A 143 20.20 17.97 2.34
C GLY A 143 20.14 18.23 3.85
N ASN A 144 18.97 18.57 4.40
CA ASN A 144 18.82 18.81 5.84
C ASN A 144 18.54 17.51 6.60
N PRO A 145 18.94 17.42 7.88
CA PRO A 145 18.56 16.31 8.74
C PRO A 145 17.02 16.18 8.89
N THR A 146 16.54 14.95 8.89
CA THR A 146 15.12 14.63 9.04
C THR A 146 14.94 13.30 9.77
N ASN A 147 13.73 13.06 10.30
CA ASN A 147 13.32 11.74 10.79
C ASN A 147 12.59 10.89 9.72
N GLY A 148 12.53 11.38 8.47
CA GLY A 148 11.85 10.66 7.37
C GLY A 148 10.32 10.65 7.45
N ILE A 149 9.71 11.50 8.28
CA ILE A 149 8.26 11.61 8.47
C ILE A 149 7.81 13.03 8.14
N THR A 150 6.82 13.15 7.27
CA THR A 150 6.14 14.44 7.02
C THR A 150 4.69 14.35 7.44
N ARG A 151 4.13 15.45 7.95
CA ARG A 151 2.74 15.52 8.39
C ARG A 151 2.03 16.66 7.69
N THR A 152 0.91 16.36 7.05
CA THR A 152 0.13 17.33 6.29
C THR A 152 -1.34 17.23 6.68
N ALA A 153 -1.90 18.32 7.17
CA ALA A 153 -3.32 18.39 7.49
C ALA A 153 -4.15 18.57 6.20
N THR A 154 -5.24 17.80 6.10
CA THR A 154 -6.20 17.88 4.98
C THR A 154 -7.61 18.23 5.45
N THR A 155 -8.37 18.89 4.59
CA THR A 155 -9.81 19.11 4.78
C THR A 155 -10.65 17.95 4.30
N LYS A 156 -10.07 17.00 3.57
CA LYS A 156 -10.77 15.78 3.10
C LYS A 156 -11.09 14.85 4.27
N THR A 157 -12.25 14.21 4.21
CA THR A 157 -12.65 13.20 5.20
C THR A 157 -11.96 11.88 4.95
N ASN A 158 -11.74 11.53 3.70
CA ASN A 158 -10.99 10.37 3.21
C ASN A 158 -10.48 10.66 1.80
N PHE A 159 -9.70 9.74 1.27
CA PHE A 159 -9.27 9.72 -0.14
C PHE A 159 -9.88 8.49 -0.81
N ASP A 160 -10.58 8.73 -1.92
CA ASP A 160 -11.23 7.70 -2.70
C ASP A 160 -10.39 7.36 -3.94
N PRO A 161 -9.77 6.16 -3.99
CA PRO A 161 -8.94 5.78 -5.13
C PRO A 161 -9.72 5.59 -6.44
N ASP A 162 -11.07 5.43 -6.38
CA ASP A 162 -11.92 5.30 -7.55
C ASP A 162 -12.11 6.63 -8.27
N THR A 163 -12.38 7.68 -7.53
CA THR A 163 -12.79 9.00 -8.07
C THR A 163 -11.70 10.05 -7.96
N GLU A 164 -10.88 9.99 -6.93
CA GLU A 164 -9.83 10.99 -6.65
C GLU A 164 -8.43 10.51 -7.05
N GLY A 165 -8.29 9.19 -7.33
CA GLY A 165 -7.04 8.62 -7.82
C GLY A 165 -5.89 8.78 -6.82
N ASN A 166 -4.96 9.70 -7.10
CA ASN A 166 -3.76 9.91 -6.31
C ASN A 166 -3.71 11.29 -5.62
N ASP A 167 -4.85 11.85 -5.25
CA ASP A 167 -4.95 13.19 -4.65
C ASP A 167 -4.12 13.34 -3.37
N MET A 168 -3.99 12.26 -2.56
CA MET A 168 -3.14 12.27 -1.37
C MET A 168 -1.66 12.52 -1.68
N LYS A 169 -1.23 12.31 -2.94
CA LYS A 169 0.16 12.45 -3.39
C LYS A 169 0.51 13.87 -3.88
N ARG A 170 -0.40 14.85 -3.76
CA ARG A 170 -0.17 16.21 -4.26
C ARG A 170 -0.65 17.29 -3.30
N ASN A 171 0.21 18.30 -3.09
CA ASN A 171 -0.15 19.50 -2.33
C ASN A 171 -1.36 20.24 -2.95
N SER A 172 -1.45 20.27 -4.27
CA SER A 172 -2.53 20.96 -5.00
C SER A 172 -3.91 20.36 -4.81
N THR A 173 -3.99 19.12 -4.31
CA THR A 173 -5.22 18.37 -4.06
C THR A 173 -5.44 18.05 -2.58
N ASN A 174 -4.87 18.85 -1.69
CA ASN A 174 -4.92 18.69 -0.23
C ASN A 174 -4.20 17.43 0.29
N GLY A 175 -3.23 16.93 -0.45
CA GLY A 175 -2.32 15.86 -0.06
C GLY A 175 -0.91 16.39 0.22
N LYS A 176 0.09 15.56 -0.06
CA LYS A 176 1.51 15.90 0.11
C LYS A 176 2.30 15.43 -1.10
N ASP A 177 3.07 16.35 -1.72
CA ASP A 177 4.01 16.00 -2.78
C ASP A 177 5.08 15.02 -2.25
N GLY A 178 5.36 13.98 -3.04
CA GLY A 178 6.42 13.02 -2.74
C GLY A 178 7.82 13.63 -2.86
N TRP A 179 8.79 12.96 -2.26
CA TRP A 179 10.20 13.24 -2.48
C TRP A 179 10.68 12.53 -3.75
N ASP A 180 11.88 12.88 -4.23
CA ASP A 180 12.47 12.30 -5.44
C ASP A 180 12.48 10.76 -5.37
N PRO A 181 11.70 10.05 -6.21
CA PRO A 181 11.57 8.59 -6.15
C PRO A 181 12.83 7.86 -6.58
N SER A 182 13.79 8.54 -7.20
CA SER A 182 15.12 7.97 -7.49
C SER A 182 15.98 7.78 -6.24
N ARG A 183 15.60 8.42 -5.13
CA ARG A 183 16.36 8.43 -3.87
C ARG A 183 15.57 7.90 -2.68
N TYR A 184 14.25 7.97 -2.72
CA TYR A 184 13.37 7.64 -1.60
C TYR A 184 12.19 6.77 -2.04
N LEU A 185 11.86 5.76 -1.27
CA LEU A 185 10.57 5.10 -1.36
C LEU A 185 9.54 5.96 -0.62
N ASN A 186 8.61 6.54 -1.36
CA ASN A 186 7.53 7.35 -0.79
C ASN A 186 6.36 6.46 -0.33
N ILE A 187 5.93 6.61 0.90
CA ILE A 187 4.73 5.96 1.45
C ILE A 187 3.78 7.02 1.96
N TRP A 188 2.56 7.07 1.41
CA TRP A 188 1.50 7.92 1.94
C TRP A 188 0.61 7.10 2.88
N VAL A 189 0.38 7.64 4.06
CA VAL A 189 -0.55 7.08 5.04
C VAL A 189 -1.69 8.06 5.24
N CYS A 190 -2.92 7.62 4.93
CA CYS A 190 -4.12 8.45 4.99
C CYS A 190 -5.37 7.58 5.27
N ASP A 191 -6.52 8.21 5.37
CA ASP A 191 -7.82 7.50 5.43
C ASP A 191 -8.26 7.17 3.99
N LEU A 192 -8.33 5.88 3.66
CA LEU A 192 -8.76 5.38 2.36
C LEU A 192 -10.18 4.85 2.42
N ALA A 193 -11.01 5.23 1.45
CA ALA A 193 -12.37 4.71 1.29
C ALA A 193 -12.75 4.62 -0.19
N SER A 194 -13.25 3.46 -0.62
CA SER A 194 -13.76 3.26 -1.98
C SER A 194 -15.25 3.54 -2.06
N SER A 195 -15.66 4.40 -2.98
CA SER A 195 -17.07 4.72 -3.22
C SER A 195 -17.76 3.69 -4.13
N GLN A 196 -17.03 3.04 -5.02
CA GLN A 196 -17.61 2.13 -6.02
C GLN A 196 -17.72 0.69 -5.53
N GLY A 197 -16.78 0.23 -4.72
CA GLY A 197 -16.78 -1.12 -4.17
C GLY A 197 -17.54 -1.27 -2.85
N GLY A 198 -17.92 -0.17 -2.20
CA GLY A 198 -18.51 -0.18 -0.85
C GLY A 198 -17.62 -0.87 0.19
N GLY A 199 -16.34 -1.07 -0.12
CA GLY A 199 -15.37 -1.82 0.63
C GLY A 199 -14.23 -0.98 1.18
N MET A 200 -13.52 -1.55 2.13
CA MET A 200 -12.32 -0.97 2.69
C MET A 200 -11.15 -1.24 1.75
N VAL A 201 -10.47 -0.18 1.32
CA VAL A 201 -9.17 -0.26 0.61
C VAL A 201 -8.08 -0.18 1.67
N LEU A 202 -7.20 -1.18 1.74
CA LEU A 202 -6.11 -1.21 2.71
C LEU A 202 -4.86 -0.53 2.17
N GLY A 203 -4.62 -0.62 0.85
CA GLY A 203 -3.49 0.00 0.22
C GLY A 203 -3.39 -0.30 -1.27
N TYR A 204 -2.44 0.35 -1.92
CA TYR A 204 -2.05 0.12 -3.30
C TYR A 204 -0.65 0.67 -3.59
N ALA A 205 -0.02 0.15 -4.66
CA ALA A 205 1.28 0.60 -5.13
C ALA A 205 1.31 0.78 -6.65
N TYR A 206 2.25 1.59 -7.10
CA TYR A 206 2.68 1.64 -8.50
C TYR A 206 4.02 0.94 -8.64
N LEU A 207 4.25 0.27 -9.77
CA LEU A 207 5.54 -0.30 -10.10
C LEU A 207 6.59 0.82 -10.26
N PRO A 208 7.77 0.71 -9.64
CA PRO A 208 8.80 1.75 -9.69
C PRO A 208 9.39 1.87 -11.09
N GLY A 209 9.89 3.07 -11.39
CA GLY A 209 10.58 3.33 -12.64
C GLY A 209 9.71 3.42 -13.87
N LEU A 210 8.50 2.83 -13.89
CA LEU A 210 7.56 2.96 -15.01
C LEU A 210 7.09 4.40 -15.20
N LEU A 211 7.00 5.14 -14.09
CA LEU A 211 6.58 6.53 -14.08
C LEU A 211 7.76 7.50 -14.15
N ALA A 212 8.95 7.10 -13.68
CA ALA A 212 10.15 7.94 -13.66
C ALA A 212 10.69 8.24 -15.06
N GLY A 213 10.55 7.30 -16.01
CA GLY A 213 10.94 7.50 -17.41
C GLY A 213 10.14 8.57 -18.16
N PHE A 214 8.97 8.94 -17.65
CA PHE A 214 8.01 9.87 -18.27
C PHE A 214 7.83 11.16 -17.47
N GLY A 215 8.82 11.57 -16.69
CA GLY A 215 8.99 12.85 -16.00
C GLY A 215 7.76 13.45 -15.32
N PHE A 216 6.67 13.62 -16.05
CA PHE A 216 5.44 14.27 -15.59
C PHE A 216 4.56 13.42 -14.67
N GLN A 217 4.78 12.09 -14.58
CA GLN A 217 4.01 11.19 -13.73
C GLN A 217 4.81 10.59 -12.57
N ALA A 218 6.09 10.90 -12.45
CA ALA A 218 6.94 10.43 -11.36
C ALA A 218 6.37 10.74 -9.96
N TRP A 219 5.50 11.73 -9.84
CA TRP A 219 4.79 12.08 -8.60
C TRP A 219 3.82 10.99 -8.09
N LYS A 220 3.43 10.04 -8.96
CA LYS A 220 2.58 8.89 -8.58
C LYS A 220 3.38 7.76 -7.95
N ASP A 221 4.71 7.73 -8.14
CA ASP A 221 5.59 6.66 -7.66
C ASP A 221 5.49 6.46 -6.15
N GLY A 222 5.55 5.19 -5.72
CA GLY A 222 5.41 4.80 -4.32
C GLY A 222 4.06 4.17 -4.00
N LEU A 223 3.80 3.98 -2.71
CA LEU A 223 2.61 3.27 -2.23
C LEU A 223 1.75 4.14 -1.29
N VAL A 224 0.48 3.76 -1.19
CA VAL A 224 -0.49 4.35 -0.26
C VAL A 224 -1.01 3.24 0.63
N VAL A 225 -1.10 3.50 1.94
CA VAL A 225 -1.64 2.56 2.92
C VAL A 225 -2.64 3.29 3.82
N ASP A 226 -3.75 2.64 4.12
CA ASP A 226 -4.72 3.16 5.10
C ASP A 226 -4.09 3.20 6.49
N PHE A 227 -4.39 4.26 7.24
CA PHE A 227 -3.77 4.54 8.54
C PHE A 227 -4.02 3.45 9.59
N GLN A 228 -5.12 2.69 9.50
CA GLN A 228 -5.46 1.58 10.40
C GLN A 228 -4.73 0.28 10.05
N TRP A 229 -4.10 0.23 8.88
CA TRP A 229 -3.43 -0.96 8.34
C TRP A 229 -1.92 -0.76 8.17
N PHE A 230 -1.37 0.30 8.76
CA PHE A 230 0.05 0.61 8.78
C PHE A 230 0.62 0.33 10.17
N GLY A 231 1.46 -0.71 10.32
CA GLY A 231 1.94 -1.21 11.63
C GLY A 231 0.94 -2.13 12.33
N THR A 232 1.25 -2.48 13.59
CA THR A 232 0.43 -3.35 14.47
C THR A 232 0.16 -2.73 15.82
N THR A 233 0.70 -1.56 16.10
CA THR A 233 0.57 -0.84 17.38
C THR A 233 -0.36 0.36 17.27
N ASP A 234 -0.60 1.01 18.37
CA ASP A 234 -1.37 2.25 18.48
C ASP A 234 -2.73 2.16 17.78
N LEU A 235 -2.96 2.93 16.73
CA LEU A 235 -4.25 2.98 16.02
C LEU A 235 -4.48 1.76 15.10
N ALA A 236 -3.45 0.99 14.79
CA ALA A 236 -3.54 -0.25 14.04
C ALA A 236 -3.74 -1.48 14.95
N ALA A 237 -3.61 -1.32 16.26
CA ALA A 237 -3.68 -2.41 17.22
C ALA A 237 -5.02 -3.18 17.14
N GLY A 238 -4.90 -4.51 16.95
CA GLY A 238 -6.06 -5.41 16.85
C GLY A 238 -6.77 -5.42 15.49
N SER A 239 -6.42 -4.53 14.57
CA SER A 239 -6.98 -4.49 13.22
C SER A 239 -5.98 -5.04 12.19
N SER A 240 -4.72 -4.67 12.31
CA SER A 240 -3.67 -4.93 11.33
C SER A 240 -2.63 -5.92 11.84
N ASP A 241 -2.14 -6.77 10.94
CA ASP A 241 -0.94 -7.59 11.12
C ASP A 241 0.33 -6.90 10.58
N GLY A 242 0.22 -5.66 10.12
CA GLY A 242 1.30 -4.85 9.55
C GLY A 242 1.72 -5.27 8.14
N ARG A 243 1.06 -6.26 7.53
CA ARG A 243 1.49 -6.82 6.24
C ARG A 243 0.89 -6.16 5.01
N THR A 244 0.02 -5.18 5.18
CA THR A 244 -0.46 -4.39 4.05
C THR A 244 0.70 -3.70 3.35
N ALA A 245 1.56 -2.98 4.07
CA ALA A 245 2.72 -2.34 3.47
C ALA A 245 3.73 -3.34 2.89
N THR A 246 3.93 -4.50 3.54
CA THR A 246 4.77 -5.60 3.00
C THR A 246 4.23 -6.09 1.66
N HIS A 247 2.91 -6.28 1.56
CA HIS A 247 2.24 -6.71 0.34
C HIS A 247 2.37 -5.66 -0.78
N GLU A 248 2.12 -4.39 -0.47
CA GLU A 248 2.21 -3.30 -1.46
C GLU A 248 3.66 -3.06 -1.91
N ILE A 249 4.65 -3.22 -1.04
CA ILE A 249 6.06 -3.21 -1.45
C ILE A 249 6.38 -4.38 -2.38
N GLY A 250 5.75 -5.55 -2.19
CA GLY A 250 5.85 -6.66 -3.13
C GLY A 250 5.41 -6.24 -4.54
N HIS A 251 4.26 -5.60 -4.67
CA HIS A 251 3.80 -5.03 -5.94
C HIS A 251 4.71 -3.92 -6.46
N TYR A 252 5.26 -3.09 -5.58
CA TYR A 252 6.19 -2.02 -5.94
C TYR A 252 7.49 -2.58 -6.53
N LEU A 253 7.98 -3.70 -6.04
CA LEU A 253 9.22 -4.33 -6.51
C LEU A 253 9.02 -5.24 -7.75
N GLY A 254 7.78 -5.52 -8.19
CA GLY A 254 7.43 -6.34 -9.35
C GLY A 254 7.20 -7.77 -8.98
#